data_1bcd844b4e7f8a455e0d9bd3e93e2898
#
_entry.id   1bcd844b4e7f8a455e0d9bd3e93e2898
#
_cell.length_a   1.000
_cell.length_b   1.000
_cell.length_c   1.000
_cell.angle_alpha   90.00
_cell.angle_beta   90.00
_cell.angle_gamma   90.00
#
_symmetry.space_group_name_H-M   'P 1'
#
loop_
_entity.id
_entity.type
_entity.pdbx_description
1 polymer ?
#
loop_
_entity_poly.entity_id
_entity_poly.type
_entity_poly.pdbx_seq_one_letter_code
_entity_poly.pdbx_strand_id
1 'polypeptide(L)'
;MMETGPLTNNQKQDLIELAKQYQARAYAPYSNYHVGAAVLAENGVIYGGNNIENSAYPSGLCAERVAIFKAVSEGNRKILGIVVVTHNAGSPCGACRQVMREFGALDMPVILADEEGKIAYENTLDGILPRSFGPEGMQ
;
A
#
# COMPACT_ATOMS: atom_id res chain seq x y z
N MET A 1 -3.80 -20.09 -3.71
CA MET A 1 -3.86 -18.62 -3.70
C MET A 1 -4.15 -18.11 -5.09
N MET A 2 -5.03 -17.16 -5.18
CA MET A 2 -5.41 -16.59 -6.46
C MET A 2 -4.34 -15.61 -6.97
N GLU A 3 -4.01 -15.72 -8.25
CA GLU A 3 -3.11 -14.75 -8.88
C GLU A 3 -3.85 -13.44 -9.11
N THR A 4 -3.15 -12.33 -8.95
CA THR A 4 -3.70 -10.99 -9.14
C THR A 4 -3.57 -10.54 -10.60
N GLY A 5 -2.45 -10.84 -11.21
CA GLY A 5 -2.13 -10.33 -12.53
C GLY A 5 -1.68 -8.87 -12.49
N PRO A 6 -1.23 -8.34 -13.63
CA PRO A 6 -0.72 -6.97 -13.69
C PRO A 6 -1.85 -5.93 -13.68
N LEU A 7 -1.52 -4.74 -13.18
CA LEU A 7 -2.42 -3.59 -13.28
C LEU A 7 -2.35 -2.99 -14.69
N THR A 8 -3.48 -2.47 -15.16
CA THR A 8 -3.48 -1.69 -16.40
C THR A 8 -2.85 -0.32 -16.17
N ASN A 9 -2.44 0.35 -17.25
CA ASN A 9 -1.89 1.70 -17.13
C ASN A 9 -2.89 2.67 -16.51
N ASN A 10 -4.17 2.57 -16.85
CA ASN A 10 -5.20 3.41 -16.26
C ASN A 10 -5.34 3.16 -14.76
N GLN A 11 -5.31 1.90 -14.34
CA GLN A 11 -5.37 1.55 -12.92
C GLN A 11 -4.17 2.11 -12.17
N LYS A 12 -2.97 2.02 -12.74
CA LYS A 12 -1.76 2.58 -12.13
C LYS A 12 -1.90 4.09 -11.96
N GLN A 13 -2.37 4.80 -12.97
CA GLN A 13 -2.52 6.25 -12.91
C GLN A 13 -3.57 6.67 -11.89
N ASP A 14 -4.70 5.98 -11.83
CA ASP A 14 -5.74 6.27 -10.84
C ASP A 14 -5.23 6.06 -9.42
N LEU A 15 -4.47 5.00 -9.19
CA LEU A 15 -3.89 4.71 -7.89
C LEU A 15 -2.82 5.74 -7.50
N ILE A 16 -1.96 6.11 -8.43
CA ILE A 16 -0.93 7.14 -8.19
C ILE A 16 -1.59 8.46 -7.82
N GLU A 17 -2.61 8.87 -8.57
CA GLU A 17 -3.29 10.13 -8.33
C GLU A 17 -3.95 10.15 -6.95
N LEU A 18 -4.62 9.06 -6.57
CA LEU A 18 -5.23 8.95 -5.25
C LEU A 18 -4.18 8.95 -4.14
N ALA A 19 -3.08 8.23 -4.32
CA ALA A 19 -1.98 8.21 -3.35
C ALA A 19 -1.37 9.60 -3.14
N LYS A 20 -1.21 10.37 -4.21
CA LYS A 20 -0.73 11.76 -4.12
C LYS A 20 -1.67 12.63 -3.30
N GLN A 21 -2.99 12.50 -3.52
CA GLN A 21 -3.98 13.24 -2.75
C GLN A 21 -3.86 12.93 -1.26
N TYR A 22 -3.67 11.66 -0.91
CA TYR A 22 -3.54 11.25 0.48
C TYR A 22 -2.20 11.65 1.09
N GLN A 23 -1.13 11.67 0.30
CA GLN A 23 0.15 12.17 0.78
C GLN A 23 0.02 13.61 1.32
N ALA A 24 -0.78 14.44 0.64
CA ALA A 24 -1.00 15.82 1.07
C ALA A 24 -1.78 15.90 2.40
N ARG A 25 -2.44 14.84 2.82
CA ARG A 25 -3.21 14.77 4.07
C ARG A 25 -2.43 14.14 5.23
N ALA A 26 -1.18 13.73 5.00
CA ALA A 26 -0.39 13.02 5.99
C ALA A 26 -0.25 13.83 7.28
N TYR A 27 -0.42 13.16 8.42
CA TYR A 27 -0.19 13.74 9.72
C TYR A 27 1.16 13.23 10.23
N ALA A 28 2.22 14.00 9.99
CA ALA A 28 3.59 13.58 10.26
C ALA A 28 4.38 14.66 11.01
N PRO A 29 3.90 15.10 12.20
CA PRO A 29 4.53 16.20 12.91
C PRO A 29 5.89 15.83 13.52
N TYR A 30 6.19 14.56 13.68
CA TYR A 30 7.43 14.09 14.31
C TYR A 30 8.51 13.79 13.28
N SER A 31 8.19 13.05 12.23
CA SER A 31 9.17 12.65 11.22
C SER A 31 9.26 13.62 10.04
N ASN A 32 8.22 14.37 9.79
CA ASN A 32 8.06 15.18 8.57
C ASN A 32 8.16 14.34 7.28
N TYR A 33 7.93 13.04 7.37
CA TYR A 33 7.96 12.13 6.23
C TYR A 33 6.53 11.80 5.82
N HIS A 34 6.06 12.43 4.74
CA HIS A 34 4.67 12.33 4.29
C HIS A 34 4.51 11.21 3.28
N VAL A 35 3.61 10.28 3.57
CA VAL A 35 3.36 9.11 2.75
C VAL A 35 1.88 9.06 2.38
N GLY A 36 1.62 8.80 1.10
CA GLY A 36 0.29 8.47 0.61
C GLY A 36 0.31 7.09 0.00
N ALA A 37 -0.78 6.37 0.14
CA ALA A 37 -0.93 5.05 -0.47
C ALA A 37 -2.31 4.89 -1.06
N ALA A 38 -2.43 4.04 -2.06
CA ALA A 38 -3.71 3.69 -2.64
C ALA A 38 -3.70 2.21 -3.00
N VAL A 39 -4.80 1.54 -2.74
CA VAL A 39 -4.98 0.11 -3.04
C VAL A 39 -6.18 -0.08 -3.94
N LEU A 40 -6.07 -1.07 -4.84
CA LEU A 40 -7.20 -1.54 -5.64
C LEU A 40 -7.73 -2.79 -4.94
N ALA A 41 -9.00 -2.74 -4.56
CA ALA A 41 -9.65 -3.86 -3.86
C ALA A 41 -10.37 -4.77 -4.85
N GLU A 42 -10.75 -5.95 -4.38
CA GLU A 42 -11.41 -6.97 -5.20
C GLU A 42 -12.74 -6.52 -5.79
N ASN A 43 -13.41 -5.55 -5.16
CA ASN A 43 -14.66 -4.98 -5.68
C ASN A 43 -14.45 -3.93 -6.79
N GLY A 44 -13.21 -3.67 -7.17
CA GLY A 44 -12.87 -2.68 -8.19
C GLY A 44 -12.75 -1.25 -7.66
N VAL A 45 -13.01 -1.02 -6.37
CA VAL A 45 -12.90 0.31 -5.76
C VAL A 45 -11.47 0.54 -5.29
N ILE A 46 -11.00 1.78 -5.42
CA ILE A 46 -9.69 2.17 -4.91
C ILE A 46 -9.87 2.91 -3.58
N TYR A 47 -8.98 2.59 -2.63
CA TYR A 47 -9.00 3.18 -1.29
C TYR A 47 -7.66 3.83 -1.01
N GLY A 48 -7.69 5.07 -0.52
CA GLY A 48 -6.48 5.81 -0.20
C GLY A 48 -6.23 5.88 1.30
N GLY A 49 -4.96 6.11 1.66
CA GLY A 49 -4.57 6.31 3.04
C GLY A 49 -3.30 7.14 3.12
N ASN A 50 -3.10 7.76 4.26
CA ASN A 50 -1.88 8.52 4.56
C ASN A 50 -1.37 8.08 5.92
N ASN A 51 -0.08 8.34 6.19
CA ASN A 51 0.45 8.04 7.51
C ASN A 51 -0.13 9.01 8.53
N ILE A 52 -0.33 8.49 9.73
CA ILE A 52 -0.90 9.22 10.87
C ILE A 52 -0.02 8.90 12.07
N GLU A 53 0.81 9.87 12.45
CA GLU A 53 1.73 9.69 13.56
C GLU A 53 1.05 9.96 14.89
N ASN A 54 1.67 9.49 15.95
CA ASN A 54 1.15 9.65 17.30
C ASN A 54 2.33 9.91 18.24
N SER A 55 2.11 10.73 19.26
CA SER A 55 3.13 10.96 20.29
C SER A 55 3.50 9.67 21.02
N ALA A 56 2.57 8.73 21.13
CA ALA A 56 2.87 7.34 21.50
C ALA A 56 3.21 6.58 20.21
N TYR A 57 4.47 6.52 19.88
CA TYR A 57 4.93 6.02 18.57
C TYR A 57 4.30 4.70 18.12
N PRO A 58 4.12 3.69 18.98
CA PRO A 58 3.49 2.44 18.54
C PRO A 58 2.03 2.59 18.07
N SER A 59 1.37 3.69 18.43
CA SER A 59 -0.04 3.92 18.08
C SER A 59 -0.23 4.56 16.71
N GLY A 60 0.85 4.97 16.05
CA GLY A 60 0.78 5.51 14.70
C GLY A 60 0.55 4.43 13.66
N LEU A 61 0.06 4.83 12.48
CA LEU A 61 -0.16 3.93 11.35
C LEU A 61 0.54 4.45 10.10
N CYS A 62 1.11 3.53 9.33
CA CYS A 62 1.65 3.82 8.02
C CYS A 62 0.52 3.98 7.00
N ALA A 63 0.76 4.75 5.95
CA ALA A 63 -0.22 5.02 4.90
C ALA A 63 -0.77 3.72 4.28
N GLU A 64 0.08 2.76 4.03
CA GLU A 64 -0.29 1.49 3.42
C GLU A 64 -1.32 0.75 4.27
N ARG A 65 -1.11 0.73 5.60
CA ARG A 65 -2.05 0.07 6.50
C ARG A 65 -3.38 0.81 6.58
N VAL A 66 -3.37 2.14 6.56
CA VAL A 66 -4.62 2.91 6.53
C VAL A 66 -5.43 2.56 5.29
N ALA A 67 -4.80 2.54 4.11
CA ALA A 67 -5.48 2.21 2.86
C ALA A 67 -6.02 0.77 2.87
N ILE A 68 -5.20 -0.19 3.27
CA ILE A 68 -5.60 -1.60 3.30
C ILE A 68 -6.73 -1.82 4.30
N PHE A 69 -6.61 -1.24 5.50
CA PHE A 69 -7.61 -1.45 6.55
C PHE A 69 -8.95 -0.82 6.19
N LYS A 70 -8.96 0.30 5.46
CA LYS A 70 -10.20 0.85 4.93
C LYS A 70 -10.88 -0.15 4.00
N ALA A 71 -10.13 -0.70 3.05
CA ALA A 71 -10.67 -1.68 2.11
C ALA A 71 -11.22 -2.91 2.84
N VAL A 72 -10.47 -3.41 3.81
CA VAL A 72 -10.88 -4.58 4.60
C VAL A 72 -12.12 -4.26 5.44
N SER A 73 -12.19 -3.07 6.04
CA SER A 73 -13.35 -2.68 6.84
C SER A 73 -14.60 -2.51 6.01
N GLU A 74 -14.45 -2.26 4.70
CA GLU A 74 -15.57 -2.20 3.75
C GLU A 74 -15.93 -3.57 3.17
N GLY A 75 -15.33 -4.64 3.68
CA GLY A 75 -15.68 -6.00 3.31
C GLY A 75 -14.76 -6.66 2.30
N ASN A 76 -13.71 -5.99 1.86
CA ASN A 76 -12.78 -6.55 0.88
C ASN A 76 -11.69 -7.36 1.58
N ARG A 77 -11.53 -8.60 1.16
CA ARG A 77 -10.51 -9.50 1.73
C ARG A 77 -9.32 -9.71 0.81
N LYS A 78 -9.38 -9.14 -0.40
CA LYS A 78 -8.29 -9.26 -1.37
C LYS A 78 -7.95 -7.90 -1.93
N ILE A 79 -6.64 -7.60 -1.90
CA ILE A 79 -6.08 -6.39 -2.48
C ILE A 79 -5.35 -6.80 -3.76
N LEU A 80 -5.66 -6.13 -4.86
CA LEU A 80 -5.17 -6.49 -6.18
C LEU A 80 -3.94 -5.69 -6.59
N GLY A 81 -3.61 -4.63 -5.89
CA GLY A 81 -2.44 -3.82 -6.17
C GLY A 81 -2.32 -2.67 -5.18
N ILE A 82 -1.11 -2.16 -5.03
CA ILE A 82 -0.84 -1.03 -4.14
C ILE A 82 0.17 -0.09 -4.77
N VAL A 83 -0.08 1.20 -4.61
CA VAL A 83 0.86 2.27 -4.95
C VAL A 83 1.19 3.04 -3.69
N VAL A 84 2.47 3.32 -3.46
CA VAL A 84 2.95 4.14 -2.35
C VAL A 84 3.68 5.35 -2.93
N VAL A 85 3.31 6.55 -2.46
CA VAL A 85 3.90 7.81 -2.90
C VAL A 85 4.60 8.48 -1.73
N THR A 86 5.88 8.79 -1.91
CA THR A 86 6.69 9.58 -0.99
C THR A 86 7.57 10.53 -1.79
N HIS A 87 8.24 11.49 -1.13
CA HIS A 87 9.10 12.43 -1.85
C HIS A 87 10.30 11.75 -2.54
N ASN A 88 10.73 10.60 -2.03
CA ASN A 88 11.89 9.88 -2.57
C ASN A 88 11.55 8.45 -3.04
N ALA A 89 10.27 8.16 -3.27
CA ALA A 89 9.78 6.83 -3.65
C ALA A 89 10.26 5.73 -2.69
N GLY A 90 10.15 6.01 -1.39
CA GLY A 90 10.61 5.10 -0.35
C GLY A 90 9.86 3.77 -0.31
N SER A 91 10.53 2.74 0.14
CA SER A 91 9.99 1.38 0.23
C SER A 91 9.15 1.21 1.50
N PRO A 92 8.09 0.39 1.47
CA PRO A 92 7.29 0.13 2.66
C PRO A 92 8.09 -0.62 3.73
N CYS A 93 7.77 -0.35 5.00
CA CYS A 93 8.42 -1.04 6.11
C CYS A 93 8.01 -2.53 6.17
N GLY A 94 8.72 -3.31 6.99
CA GLY A 94 8.44 -4.74 7.10
C GLY A 94 7.04 -5.05 7.60
N ALA A 95 6.55 -4.29 8.56
CA ALA A 95 5.20 -4.47 9.09
C ALA A 95 4.13 -4.25 8.02
N CYS A 96 4.32 -3.24 7.16
CA CYS A 96 3.40 -2.98 6.06
C CYS A 96 3.45 -4.09 5.02
N ARG A 97 4.63 -4.61 4.72
CA ARG A 97 4.76 -5.74 3.79
C ARG A 97 4.04 -6.99 4.32
N GLN A 98 4.12 -7.21 5.62
CA GLN A 98 3.42 -8.33 6.26
C GLN A 98 1.90 -8.15 6.20
N VAL A 99 1.41 -6.93 6.38
CA VAL A 99 -0.03 -6.64 6.24
C VAL A 99 -0.48 -6.85 4.80
N MET A 100 0.34 -6.43 3.82
CA MET A 100 0.05 -6.73 2.40
C MET A 100 -0.05 -8.23 2.16
N ARG A 101 0.80 -9.01 2.81
CA ARG A 101 0.85 -10.46 2.66
C ARG A 101 -0.43 -11.15 3.16
N GLU A 102 -1.11 -10.56 4.13
CA GLU A 102 -2.37 -11.11 4.64
C GLU A 102 -3.48 -11.02 3.59
N PHE A 103 -3.52 -9.93 2.82
CA PHE A 103 -4.64 -9.62 1.94
C PHE A 103 -4.29 -9.61 0.46
N GLY A 104 -3.03 -9.74 0.09
CA GLY A 104 -2.58 -9.73 -1.30
C GLY A 104 -1.99 -11.07 -1.72
N ALA A 105 -2.12 -11.40 -3.01
CA ALA A 105 -1.47 -12.57 -3.58
C ALA A 105 0.04 -12.32 -3.72
N LEU A 106 0.81 -13.40 -3.86
CA LEU A 106 2.27 -13.29 -3.99
C LEU A 106 2.69 -12.48 -5.21
N ASP A 107 1.88 -12.51 -6.28
CA ASP A 107 2.14 -11.75 -7.51
C ASP A 107 1.51 -10.35 -7.51
N MET A 108 0.95 -9.91 -6.38
CA MET A 108 0.32 -8.58 -6.30
C MET A 108 1.32 -7.50 -6.66
N PRO A 109 0.98 -6.59 -7.61
CA PRO A 109 1.86 -5.47 -7.94
C PRO A 109 2.03 -4.50 -6.78
N VAL A 110 3.28 -4.11 -6.54
CA VAL A 110 3.66 -3.08 -5.57
C VAL A 110 4.45 -2.02 -6.34
N ILE A 111 3.94 -0.80 -6.33
CA ILE A 111 4.50 0.31 -7.11
C ILE A 111 4.91 1.41 -6.14
N LEU A 112 6.16 1.88 -6.30
CA LEU A 112 6.69 3.00 -5.52
C LEU A 112 6.90 4.18 -6.46
N ALA A 113 6.30 5.32 -6.14
CA ALA A 113 6.36 6.51 -6.95
C ALA A 113 6.79 7.71 -6.11
N ASP A 114 7.37 8.72 -6.77
CA ASP A 114 7.67 9.98 -6.12
C ASP A 114 6.45 10.90 -6.10
N GLU A 115 6.57 12.05 -5.45
CA GLU A 115 5.43 12.96 -5.27
C GLU A 115 5.00 13.66 -6.57
N GLU A 116 5.79 13.54 -7.64
CA GLU A 116 5.39 14.00 -8.96
C GLU A 116 4.64 12.92 -9.74
N GLY A 117 4.52 11.73 -9.16
CA GLY A 117 3.83 10.61 -9.78
C GLY A 117 4.71 9.75 -10.68
N LYS A 118 6.02 9.97 -10.65
CA LYS A 118 6.95 9.17 -11.44
C LYS A 118 7.19 7.84 -10.74
N ILE A 119 6.97 6.75 -11.46
CA ILE A 119 7.22 5.40 -10.94
C ILE A 119 8.73 5.17 -10.90
N ALA A 120 9.25 4.91 -9.71
CA ALA A 120 10.66 4.61 -9.50
C ALA A 120 10.92 3.12 -9.38
N TYR A 121 9.92 2.34 -8.97
CA TYR A 121 10.10 0.92 -8.71
C TYR A 121 8.77 0.19 -8.81
N GLU A 122 8.79 -0.95 -9.50
CA GLU A 122 7.66 -1.88 -9.57
C GLU A 122 8.18 -3.28 -9.29
N ASN A 123 7.45 -4.01 -8.45
CA ASN A 123 7.75 -5.41 -8.18
C ASN A 123 6.47 -6.10 -7.74
N THR A 124 6.59 -7.36 -7.39
CA THR A 124 5.50 -8.12 -6.77
C THR A 124 5.68 -8.14 -5.26
N LEU A 125 4.62 -8.50 -4.55
CA LEU A 125 4.70 -8.70 -3.10
C LEU A 125 5.78 -9.74 -2.75
N ASP A 126 5.84 -10.85 -3.47
CA ASP A 126 6.88 -11.87 -3.25
C ASP A 126 8.28 -11.30 -3.47
N GLY A 127 8.43 -10.37 -4.41
CA GLY A 127 9.72 -9.74 -4.67
C GLY A 127 10.23 -8.87 -3.52
N ILE A 128 9.33 -8.29 -2.74
CA ILE A 128 9.71 -7.42 -1.60
C ILE A 128 9.56 -8.09 -0.24
N LEU A 129 8.97 -9.29 -0.20
CA LEU A 129 8.83 -10.09 1.01
C LEU A 129 8.97 -11.57 0.66
N PRO A 130 10.15 -11.99 0.20
CA PRO A 130 10.34 -13.37 -0.28
C PRO A 130 10.23 -14.39 0.84
N ARG A 131 9.67 -15.56 0.49
CA ARG A 131 9.51 -16.67 1.42
C ARG A 131 8.73 -16.26 2.68
N SER A 132 7.74 -15.42 2.51
CA SER A 132 7.04 -14.80 3.62
C SER A 132 6.08 -15.76 4.31
N PHE A 133 5.93 -15.58 5.61
CA PHE A 133 4.85 -16.19 6.38
C PHE A 133 3.54 -15.52 5.97
N GLY A 134 2.50 -16.30 5.77
CA GLY A 134 1.20 -15.79 5.36
C GLY A 134 0.05 -16.59 5.96
N PRO A 135 -1.20 -16.25 5.62
CA PRO A 135 -2.38 -16.88 6.24
C PRO A 135 -2.46 -18.38 6.02
N GLU A 136 -1.93 -18.89 4.90
CA GLU A 136 -1.89 -20.33 4.65
C GLU A 136 -1.01 -21.07 5.66
N GLY A 137 -0.06 -20.39 6.30
CA GLY A 137 0.78 -20.98 7.34
C GLY A 137 0.04 -21.23 8.65
N MET A 138 -1.16 -20.70 8.80
CA MET A 138 -1.99 -20.85 9.99
C MET A 138 -3.11 -21.85 9.80
N GLN A 139 -3.16 -22.51 8.65
CA GLN A 139 -4.20 -23.49 8.32
C GLN A 139 -3.75 -24.91 8.60
#